data_f71b2da4fe6d1d4c1e637e39806423bc
#
_entry.id   f71b2da4fe6d1d4c1e637e39806423bc
#
_cell.length_a   1.000
_cell.length_b   1.000
_cell.length_c   1.000
_cell.angle_alpha   90.00
_cell.angle_beta   90.00
_cell.angle_gamma   90.00
#
_symmetry.space_group_name_H-M   'P 1'
#
loop_
_entity.id
_entity.type
_entity.pdbx_description
1 polymer ?
#
loop_
_entity_poly.entity_id
_entity_poly.type
_entity_poly.pdbx_seq_one_letter_code
_entity_poly.pdbx_strand_id
1 'polypeptide(L)'
;MGKIILTGDRPTGKLHLGHYVGSLKRRVELQNSGEYEKIFIMIADAQALTDNADNPEKIRQNIIEVALDYLSAGLDPEKVTIFIQSQVPELCELAFYYMNLVSVQRLQRNPTVKQEIQLRGFSDCEDDEAQNRKGIPVGFFTYPISQASDITAFRATTVPVGVDQAPMIEQTREIVHKFNAVYGETLVTPEMMLPENSACCRLPGTDGKAKMSKSLGNCIYLSDTSKEIKKKVNSMYTDPEHLQISDPGHTEGNVVFTYLDAFCDDSHFAKYLPEYGNLDQMKDHYRRGGLGDGTCKKFLFNIMEEFLQPMRERRAQYEQNIPLVYEILRKGSLEARAAAAKTLEDVRKAMKIDYFDDAELIAEHTRKYQK
;
A
#
# COMPACT_ATOMS: atom_id res chain seq x y z
N MET A 1 12.52 -0.79 -23.31
CA MET A 1 12.40 -0.21 -21.96
C MET A 1 12.06 -1.36 -21.02
N GLY A 2 12.84 -1.54 -19.98
CA GLY A 2 12.59 -2.62 -19.01
C GLY A 2 11.31 -2.37 -18.22
N LYS A 3 10.80 -3.43 -17.57
CA LYS A 3 9.61 -3.30 -16.72
C LYS A 3 9.99 -2.61 -15.40
N ILE A 4 9.24 -1.56 -15.05
CA ILE A 4 9.45 -0.78 -13.83
C ILE A 4 8.18 -0.84 -12.97
N ILE A 5 8.36 -1.14 -11.69
CA ILE A 5 7.27 -1.15 -10.70
C ILE A 5 7.35 0.10 -9.82
N LEU A 6 6.19 0.70 -9.55
CA LEU A 6 5.97 1.58 -8.40
C LEU A 6 4.91 1.00 -7.49
N THR A 7 5.18 0.99 -6.21
CA THR A 7 4.21 0.64 -5.16
C THR A 7 4.57 1.39 -3.87
N GLY A 8 3.70 1.42 -2.88
CA GLY A 8 3.99 2.08 -1.61
C GLY A 8 2.83 2.04 -0.63
N ASP A 9 3.09 2.56 0.57
CA ASP A 9 2.09 2.70 1.63
C ASP A 9 2.20 4.05 2.32
N ARG A 10 1.08 4.55 2.83
CA ARG A 10 1.05 5.76 3.65
C ARG A 10 1.52 5.45 5.07
N PRO A 11 2.44 6.23 5.67
CA PRO A 11 2.96 6.00 7.01
C PRO A 11 1.97 6.46 8.10
N THR A 12 0.81 5.83 8.16
CA THR A 12 -0.25 6.13 9.12
C THR A 12 -0.24 5.23 10.36
N GLY A 13 0.78 4.40 10.51
CA GLY A 13 1.00 3.44 11.59
C GLY A 13 1.71 2.18 11.09
N LYS A 14 2.06 1.29 12.02
CA LYS A 14 2.68 -0.02 11.74
C LYS A 14 1.87 -0.83 10.73
N LEU A 15 2.55 -1.68 9.95
CA LEU A 15 1.89 -2.57 9.02
C LEU A 15 1.40 -3.85 9.73
N HIS A 16 0.30 -4.39 9.26
CA HIS A 16 -0.34 -5.58 9.81
C HIS A 16 -0.47 -6.70 8.78
N LEU A 17 -0.88 -7.90 9.19
CA LEU A 17 -1.04 -9.06 8.31
C LEU A 17 -1.88 -8.77 7.06
N GLY A 18 -2.90 -7.92 7.15
CA GLY A 18 -3.67 -7.50 5.98
C GLY A 18 -2.85 -6.76 4.92
N HIS A 19 -1.86 -5.93 5.32
CA HIS A 19 -0.91 -5.32 4.38
C HIS A 19 0.05 -6.37 3.81
N TYR A 20 0.47 -7.33 4.64
CA TYR A 20 1.35 -8.39 4.18
C TYR A 20 0.70 -9.22 3.08
N VAL A 21 -0.46 -9.79 3.37
CA VAL A 21 -1.18 -10.65 2.42
C VAL A 21 -1.67 -9.86 1.19
N GLY A 22 -2.14 -8.63 1.41
CA GLY A 22 -2.68 -7.80 0.33
C GLY A 22 -1.62 -7.20 -0.60
N SER A 23 -0.37 -7.05 -0.15
CA SER A 23 0.63 -6.28 -0.89
C SER A 23 2.08 -6.71 -0.66
N LEU A 24 2.57 -6.75 0.60
CA LEU A 24 4.01 -6.94 0.87
C LEU A 24 4.54 -8.29 0.37
N LYS A 25 3.79 -9.36 0.56
CA LYS A 25 4.15 -10.70 0.05
C LYS A 25 4.44 -10.63 -1.44
N ARG A 26 3.54 -10.02 -2.22
CA ARG A 26 3.71 -9.89 -3.67
C ARG A 26 4.91 -9.01 -4.04
N ARG A 27 5.20 -7.95 -3.28
CA ARG A 27 6.41 -7.11 -3.50
C ARG A 27 7.69 -7.91 -3.34
N VAL A 28 7.77 -8.76 -2.31
CA VAL A 28 8.93 -9.65 -2.07
C VAL A 28 9.05 -10.70 -3.19
N GLU A 29 7.94 -11.27 -3.65
CA GLU A 29 7.92 -12.20 -4.79
C GLU A 29 8.43 -11.51 -6.06
N LEU A 30 7.92 -10.33 -6.39
CA LEU A 30 8.33 -9.55 -7.56
C LEU A 30 9.81 -9.14 -7.49
N GLN A 31 10.30 -8.74 -6.31
CA GLN A 31 11.71 -8.48 -6.09
C GLN A 31 12.58 -9.70 -6.43
N ASN A 32 12.13 -10.89 -6.04
CA ASN A 32 12.91 -12.13 -6.19
C ASN A 32 12.72 -12.80 -7.56
N SER A 33 11.72 -12.37 -8.36
CA SER A 33 11.47 -12.92 -9.69
C SER A 33 12.58 -12.58 -10.70
N GLY A 34 13.26 -11.44 -10.52
CA GLY A 34 14.26 -10.94 -11.48
C GLY A 34 13.67 -10.42 -12.80
N GLU A 35 12.34 -10.29 -12.91
CA GLU A 35 11.66 -9.87 -14.15
C GLU A 35 11.63 -8.35 -14.36
N TYR A 36 11.95 -7.58 -13.32
CA TYR A 36 11.83 -6.13 -13.31
C TYR A 36 13.20 -5.46 -13.27
N GLU A 37 13.39 -4.49 -14.15
CA GLU A 37 14.61 -3.68 -14.20
C GLU A 37 14.75 -2.82 -12.93
N LYS A 38 13.62 -2.30 -12.43
CA LYS A 38 13.59 -1.46 -11.25
C LYS A 38 12.28 -1.59 -10.49
N ILE A 39 12.39 -1.58 -9.15
CA ILE A 39 11.25 -1.59 -8.24
C ILE A 39 11.41 -0.42 -7.27
N PHE A 40 10.50 0.55 -7.37
CA PHE A 40 10.39 1.68 -6.46
C PHE A 40 9.34 1.41 -5.40
N ILE A 41 9.71 1.56 -4.13
CA ILE A 41 8.81 1.34 -2.99
C ILE A 41 8.74 2.63 -2.19
N MET A 42 7.60 3.30 -2.27
CA MET A 42 7.38 4.62 -1.72
C MET A 42 6.78 4.56 -0.31
N ILE A 43 7.34 5.34 0.60
CA ILE A 43 6.68 5.73 1.84
C ILE A 43 5.99 7.07 1.55
N ALA A 44 4.67 7.04 1.38
CA ALA A 44 3.86 8.13 0.86
C ALA A 44 3.44 9.10 1.99
N ASP A 45 4.41 9.84 2.53
CA ASP A 45 4.22 10.75 3.66
C ASP A 45 3.44 12.01 3.26
N ALA A 46 3.74 12.62 2.12
CA ALA A 46 2.99 13.77 1.60
C ALA A 46 1.53 13.41 1.31
N GLN A 47 1.29 12.22 0.73
CA GLN A 47 -0.06 11.69 0.53
C GLN A 47 -0.78 11.45 1.86
N ALA A 48 -0.07 11.00 2.89
CA ALA A 48 -0.67 10.77 4.21
C ALA A 48 -1.10 12.08 4.89
N LEU A 49 -0.45 13.20 4.59
CA LEU A 49 -0.82 14.52 5.13
C LEU A 49 -2.14 15.04 4.57
N THR A 50 -2.65 14.55 3.45
CA THR A 50 -3.91 15.01 2.86
C THR A 50 -5.12 14.83 3.77
N ASP A 51 -5.05 13.89 4.70
CA ASP A 51 -6.07 13.58 5.71
C ASP A 51 -5.54 13.52 7.16
N ASN A 52 -4.28 13.90 7.38
CA ASN A 52 -3.62 13.99 8.68
C ASN A 52 -2.82 15.31 8.81
N ALA A 53 -3.26 16.38 8.15
CA ALA A 53 -2.56 17.67 8.18
C ALA A 53 -2.47 18.28 9.58
N ASP A 54 -3.42 17.98 10.44
CA ASP A 54 -3.50 18.41 11.84
C ASP A 54 -2.60 17.59 12.79
N ASN A 55 -2.02 16.49 12.31
CA ASN A 55 -1.14 15.62 13.11
C ASN A 55 0.11 15.17 12.33
N PRO A 56 1.00 16.10 11.94
CA PRO A 56 2.20 15.76 11.16
C PRO A 56 3.19 14.89 11.94
N GLU A 57 3.22 14.99 13.26
CA GLU A 57 4.10 14.18 14.11
C GLU A 57 3.76 12.69 14.00
N LYS A 58 2.49 12.34 13.89
CA LYS A 58 2.06 10.95 13.63
C LYS A 58 2.70 10.41 12.35
N ILE A 59 2.70 11.21 11.27
CA ILE A 59 3.29 10.79 9.99
C ILE A 59 4.81 10.66 10.14
N ARG A 60 5.46 11.66 10.73
CA ARG A 60 6.89 11.70 10.96
C ARG A 60 7.40 10.46 11.73
N GLN A 61 6.75 10.09 12.80
CA GLN A 61 7.13 8.92 13.62
C GLN A 61 6.89 7.59 12.88
N ASN A 62 5.88 7.53 12.03
CA ASN A 62 5.55 6.29 11.34
C ASN A 62 6.35 6.03 10.06
N ILE A 63 7.16 6.97 9.58
CA ILE A 63 8.08 6.71 8.46
C ILE A 63 9.04 5.58 8.80
N ILE A 64 9.68 5.66 9.97
CA ILE A 64 10.63 4.64 10.40
C ILE A 64 9.94 3.30 10.70
N GLU A 65 8.74 3.33 11.26
CA GLU A 65 7.96 2.12 11.53
C GLU A 65 7.64 1.35 10.24
N VAL A 66 7.20 2.06 9.18
CA VAL A 66 6.92 1.45 7.88
C VAL A 66 8.20 0.96 7.20
N ALA A 67 9.30 1.69 7.29
CA ALA A 67 10.59 1.26 6.76
C ALA A 67 11.07 -0.04 7.42
N LEU A 68 10.98 -0.12 8.76
CA LEU A 68 11.29 -1.33 9.52
C LEU A 68 10.39 -2.51 9.13
N ASP A 69 9.10 -2.26 8.94
CA ASP A 69 8.16 -3.30 8.49
C ASP A 69 8.47 -3.79 7.07
N TYR A 70 8.86 -2.91 6.15
CA TYR A 70 9.31 -3.29 4.81
C TYR A 70 10.54 -4.20 4.84
N LEU A 71 11.57 -3.78 5.56
CA LEU A 71 12.82 -4.53 5.71
C LEU A 71 12.59 -5.87 6.44
N SER A 72 11.73 -5.86 7.47
CA SER A 72 11.38 -7.07 8.22
C SER A 72 10.61 -8.08 7.37
N ALA A 73 9.74 -7.61 6.49
CA ALA A 73 8.99 -8.46 5.56
C ALA A 73 9.87 -9.12 4.47
N GLY A 74 11.12 -8.66 4.30
CA GLY A 74 12.09 -9.23 3.39
C GLY A 74 12.37 -8.41 2.12
N LEU A 75 11.95 -7.14 2.11
CA LEU A 75 12.39 -6.22 1.06
C LEU A 75 13.88 -5.89 1.26
N ASP A 76 14.64 -6.13 0.21
CA ASP A 76 16.10 -5.98 0.18
C ASP A 76 16.49 -4.64 -0.45
N PRO A 77 17.09 -3.70 0.30
CA PRO A 77 17.44 -2.37 -0.22
C PRO A 77 18.52 -2.39 -1.32
N GLU A 78 19.19 -3.52 -1.55
CA GLU A 78 20.10 -3.66 -2.69
C GLU A 78 19.38 -4.08 -3.99
N LYS A 79 18.14 -4.58 -3.87
CA LYS A 79 17.32 -5.01 -5.01
C LYS A 79 16.19 -4.03 -5.34
N VAL A 80 15.71 -3.29 -4.34
CA VAL A 80 14.61 -2.33 -4.49
C VAL A 80 15.00 -0.96 -3.96
N THR A 81 14.43 0.09 -4.52
CA THR A 81 14.64 1.48 -4.07
C THR A 81 13.53 1.87 -3.11
N ILE A 82 13.82 1.89 -1.80
CA ILE A 82 12.87 2.35 -0.77
C ILE A 82 13.10 3.84 -0.55
N PHE A 83 12.07 4.67 -0.71
CA PHE A 83 12.20 6.12 -0.63
C PHE A 83 11.02 6.80 0.05
N ILE A 84 11.23 8.05 0.48
CA ILE A 84 10.22 8.91 1.10
C ILE A 84 9.70 9.88 0.04
N GLN A 85 8.38 9.94 -0.16
CA GLN A 85 7.71 10.73 -1.19
C GLN A 85 8.10 12.21 -1.13
N SER A 86 8.07 12.83 0.06
CA SER A 86 8.39 14.25 0.24
C SER A 86 9.85 14.63 -0.08
N GLN A 87 10.74 13.64 -0.21
CA GLN A 87 12.14 13.85 -0.60
C GLN A 87 12.33 13.91 -2.11
N VAL A 88 11.24 13.81 -2.89
CA VAL A 88 11.19 13.89 -4.35
C VAL A 88 10.27 15.04 -4.75
N PRO A 89 10.70 16.30 -4.65
CA PRO A 89 9.87 17.49 -4.92
C PRO A 89 9.37 17.56 -6.36
N GLU A 90 10.01 16.90 -7.29
CA GLU A 90 9.65 16.78 -8.70
C GLU A 90 8.21 16.23 -8.88
N LEU A 91 7.74 15.42 -7.94
CA LEU A 91 6.36 14.88 -7.92
C LEU A 91 5.32 16.00 -7.79
N CYS A 92 5.61 17.01 -6.97
CA CYS A 92 4.70 18.14 -6.77
C CYS A 92 4.58 18.99 -8.04
N GLU A 93 5.69 19.20 -8.76
CA GLU A 93 5.70 19.96 -10.02
C GLU A 93 4.93 19.21 -11.11
N LEU A 94 5.16 17.90 -11.26
CA LEU A 94 4.39 17.08 -12.19
C LEU A 94 2.90 17.10 -11.88
N ALA A 95 2.51 16.98 -10.60
CA ALA A 95 1.12 17.06 -10.19
C ALA A 95 0.49 18.41 -10.59
N PHE A 96 1.22 19.52 -10.42
CA PHE A 96 0.75 20.83 -10.83
C PHE A 96 0.49 20.91 -12.34
N TYR A 97 1.36 20.36 -13.18
CA TYR A 97 1.14 20.30 -14.61
C TYR A 97 -0.06 19.45 -14.99
N TYR A 98 -0.25 18.31 -14.32
CA TYR A 98 -1.40 17.44 -14.58
C TYR A 98 -2.73 18.03 -14.14
N MET A 99 -2.76 18.94 -13.16
CA MET A 99 -3.97 19.69 -12.78
C MET A 99 -4.58 20.47 -13.94
N ASN A 100 -3.75 20.90 -14.93
CA ASN A 100 -4.24 21.56 -16.13
C ASN A 100 -4.93 20.61 -17.13
N LEU A 101 -4.79 19.31 -16.95
CA LEU A 101 -5.34 18.29 -17.83
C LEU A 101 -6.60 17.62 -17.27
N VAL A 102 -6.95 17.86 -15.99
CA VAL A 102 -8.07 17.19 -15.31
C VAL A 102 -9.08 18.24 -14.84
N SER A 103 -10.35 18.05 -15.16
CA SER A 103 -11.41 18.93 -14.66
C SER A 103 -11.88 18.52 -13.26
N VAL A 104 -12.40 19.51 -12.50
CA VAL A 104 -13.05 19.28 -11.20
C VAL A 104 -14.15 18.22 -11.31
N GLN A 105 -14.99 18.28 -12.35
CA GLN A 105 -16.08 17.34 -12.58
C GLN A 105 -15.56 15.90 -12.81
N ARG A 106 -14.37 15.75 -13.42
CA ARG A 106 -13.77 14.42 -13.59
C ARG A 106 -13.32 13.83 -12.25
N LEU A 107 -12.72 14.62 -11.37
CA LEU A 107 -12.34 14.20 -10.02
C LEU A 107 -13.58 13.83 -9.18
N GLN A 108 -14.64 14.65 -9.23
CA GLN A 108 -15.90 14.39 -8.54
C GLN A 108 -16.57 13.08 -8.98
N ARG A 109 -16.34 12.63 -10.22
CA ARG A 109 -16.89 11.35 -10.72
C ARG A 109 -16.07 10.13 -10.36
N ASN A 110 -14.84 10.31 -9.83
CA ASN A 110 -14.02 9.18 -9.42
C ASN A 110 -14.68 8.42 -8.26
N PRO A 111 -15.01 7.12 -8.41
CA PRO A 111 -15.76 6.37 -7.41
C PRO A 111 -15.01 6.22 -6.08
N THR A 112 -13.69 6.08 -6.13
CA THR A 112 -12.87 5.98 -4.90
C THR A 112 -12.88 7.30 -4.13
N VAL A 113 -12.73 8.45 -4.81
CA VAL A 113 -12.82 9.78 -4.19
C VAL A 113 -14.18 9.98 -3.54
N LYS A 114 -15.28 9.64 -4.23
CA LYS A 114 -16.64 9.72 -3.67
C LYS A 114 -16.81 8.91 -2.39
N GLN A 115 -16.37 7.65 -2.44
CA GLN A 115 -16.46 6.75 -1.30
C GLN A 115 -15.65 7.27 -0.10
N GLU A 116 -14.43 7.76 -0.34
CA GLU A 116 -13.58 8.28 0.72
C GLU A 116 -14.10 9.59 1.32
N ILE A 117 -14.68 10.50 0.52
CA ILE A 117 -15.37 11.70 1.01
C ILE A 117 -16.48 11.32 2.01
N GLN A 118 -17.30 10.33 1.64
CA GLN A 118 -18.38 9.84 2.50
C GLN A 118 -17.86 9.20 3.80
N LEU A 119 -16.86 8.33 3.70
CA LEU A 119 -16.27 7.63 4.84
C LEU A 119 -15.60 8.57 5.85
N ARG A 120 -15.09 9.72 5.39
CA ARG A 120 -14.43 10.72 6.24
C ARG A 120 -15.38 11.80 6.76
N GLY A 121 -16.64 11.78 6.36
CA GLY A 121 -17.63 12.78 6.76
C GLY A 121 -17.36 14.18 6.20
N PHE A 122 -16.63 14.30 5.08
CA PHE A 122 -16.50 15.56 4.36
C PHE A 122 -17.80 15.91 3.64
N SER A 123 -18.07 17.20 3.49
CA SER A 123 -19.24 17.71 2.77
C SER A 123 -18.83 18.83 1.82
N ASP A 124 -19.43 18.83 0.65
CA ASP A 124 -19.34 19.89 -0.37
C ASP A 124 -20.45 20.95 -0.23
N CYS A 125 -21.36 20.80 0.75
CA CYS A 125 -22.43 21.76 0.99
C CYS A 125 -22.13 22.63 2.21
N GLU A 126 -22.29 23.93 2.05
CA GLU A 126 -22.25 24.95 3.12
C GLU A 126 -23.58 25.05 3.92
N ASP A 127 -24.44 24.02 3.85
CA ASP A 127 -25.73 24.06 4.54
C ASP A 127 -25.57 24.14 6.07
N ASP A 128 -26.09 25.20 6.66
CA ASP A 128 -26.02 25.59 8.08
C ASP A 128 -26.53 24.52 9.07
N GLU A 129 -27.25 23.51 8.63
CA GLU A 129 -27.76 22.44 9.51
C GLU A 129 -26.75 21.37 9.86
N ALA A 130 -25.58 21.36 9.20
CA ALA A 130 -24.52 20.37 9.42
C ALA A 130 -23.28 20.97 10.13
N GLN A 131 -23.49 21.62 11.28
CA GLN A 131 -22.42 22.27 12.08
C GLN A 131 -21.19 21.39 12.45
N ASN A 132 -21.16 20.12 12.05
CA ASN A 132 -20.06 19.20 12.32
C ASN A 132 -19.38 18.62 11.06
N ARG A 133 -19.74 19.06 9.85
CA ARG A 133 -19.11 18.54 8.64
C ARG A 133 -17.93 19.42 8.23
N LYS A 134 -16.77 18.79 8.08
CA LYS A 134 -15.56 19.46 7.59
C LYS A 134 -15.64 19.61 6.07
N GLY A 135 -15.28 20.78 5.52
CA GLY A 135 -15.11 20.97 4.08
C GLY A 135 -14.06 20.02 3.50
N ILE A 136 -14.14 19.73 2.21
CA ILE A 136 -13.19 18.85 1.52
C ILE A 136 -11.86 19.60 1.35
N PRO A 137 -10.74 19.15 1.96
CA PRO A 137 -9.45 19.77 1.71
C PRO A 137 -9.03 19.61 0.23
N VAL A 138 -8.48 20.66 -0.39
CA VAL A 138 -8.06 20.61 -1.80
C VAL A 138 -7.05 19.49 -2.04
N GLY A 139 -6.06 19.34 -1.17
CA GLY A 139 -5.08 18.26 -1.27
C GLY A 139 -5.71 16.87 -1.23
N PHE A 140 -6.73 16.69 -0.39
CA PHE A 140 -7.52 15.46 -0.37
C PHE A 140 -8.33 15.26 -1.66
N PHE A 141 -8.92 16.32 -2.20
CA PHE A 141 -9.70 16.23 -3.43
C PHE A 141 -8.85 15.94 -4.67
N THR A 142 -7.61 16.47 -4.71
CA THR A 142 -6.70 16.35 -5.85
C THR A 142 -5.73 15.17 -5.75
N TYR A 143 -5.77 14.35 -4.70
CA TYR A 143 -4.80 13.26 -4.53
C TYR A 143 -4.73 12.27 -5.71
N PRO A 144 -5.80 12.02 -6.53
CA PRO A 144 -5.65 11.16 -7.69
C PRO A 144 -4.67 11.71 -8.74
N ILE A 145 -4.54 13.04 -8.82
CA ILE A 145 -3.56 13.70 -9.71
C ILE A 145 -2.15 13.53 -9.13
N SER A 146 -2.00 13.70 -7.82
CA SER A 146 -0.73 13.45 -7.13
C SER A 146 -0.30 11.99 -7.30
N GLN A 147 -1.22 11.04 -7.16
CA GLN A 147 -0.91 9.61 -7.39
C GLN A 147 -0.50 9.34 -8.85
N ALA A 148 -1.09 10.03 -9.82
CA ALA A 148 -0.66 9.95 -11.21
C ALA A 148 0.76 10.47 -11.39
N SER A 149 1.16 11.56 -10.72
CA SER A 149 2.53 12.05 -10.74
C SER A 149 3.51 11.07 -10.10
N ASP A 150 3.15 10.45 -8.98
CA ASP A 150 3.95 9.40 -8.34
C ASP A 150 4.26 8.27 -9.32
N ILE A 151 3.25 7.79 -10.05
CA ILE A 151 3.39 6.66 -10.99
C ILE A 151 4.24 7.05 -12.20
N THR A 152 3.94 8.17 -12.81
CA THR A 152 4.55 8.57 -14.10
C THR A 152 5.96 9.12 -13.97
N ALA A 153 6.30 9.72 -12.81
CA ALA A 153 7.65 10.25 -12.54
C ALA A 153 8.74 9.18 -12.68
N PHE A 154 8.42 7.95 -12.34
CA PHE A 154 9.35 6.82 -12.40
C PHE A 154 9.20 6.00 -13.69
N ARG A 155 8.35 6.45 -14.64
CA ARG A 155 8.02 5.69 -15.86
C ARG A 155 7.54 4.28 -15.53
N ALA A 156 6.78 4.13 -14.43
CA ALA A 156 6.30 2.83 -13.99
C ALA A 156 5.43 2.20 -15.09
N THR A 157 5.84 1.02 -15.53
CA THR A 157 5.08 0.22 -16.51
C THR A 157 4.02 -0.63 -15.82
N THR A 158 4.24 -0.94 -14.54
CA THR A 158 3.39 -1.87 -13.78
C THR A 158 3.16 -1.36 -12.38
N VAL A 159 1.90 -1.33 -11.94
CA VAL A 159 1.50 -0.89 -10.60
C VAL A 159 0.70 -2.00 -9.92
N PRO A 160 1.30 -2.75 -8.96
CA PRO A 160 0.58 -3.73 -8.17
C PRO A 160 -0.42 -3.04 -7.24
N VAL A 161 -1.70 -3.30 -7.41
CA VAL A 161 -2.79 -2.66 -6.65
C VAL A 161 -3.94 -3.61 -6.38
N GLY A 162 -4.72 -3.33 -5.33
CA GLY A 162 -6.01 -3.94 -5.11
C GLY A 162 -7.06 -3.43 -6.10
N VAL A 163 -8.16 -4.17 -6.24
CA VAL A 163 -9.28 -3.82 -7.15
C VAL A 163 -9.88 -2.44 -6.85
N ASP A 164 -9.87 -2.04 -5.58
CA ASP A 164 -10.35 -0.72 -5.12
C ASP A 164 -9.52 0.46 -5.65
N GLN A 165 -8.29 0.21 -6.10
CA GLN A 165 -7.40 1.22 -6.70
C GLN A 165 -7.49 1.29 -8.24
N ALA A 166 -8.27 0.41 -8.87
CA ALA A 166 -8.46 0.44 -10.32
C ALA A 166 -8.88 1.82 -10.86
N PRO A 167 -9.82 2.55 -10.22
CA PRO A 167 -10.20 3.89 -10.70
C PRO A 167 -9.06 4.92 -10.65
N MET A 168 -8.05 4.71 -9.79
CA MET A 168 -6.86 5.58 -9.73
C MET A 168 -5.92 5.32 -10.90
N ILE A 169 -5.71 4.05 -11.23
CA ILE A 169 -4.88 3.69 -12.39
C ILE A 169 -5.54 4.15 -13.70
N GLU A 170 -6.86 4.00 -13.84
CA GLU A 170 -7.58 4.54 -14.98
C GLU A 170 -7.47 6.06 -15.09
N GLN A 171 -7.59 6.79 -13.97
CA GLN A 171 -7.35 8.24 -13.93
C GLN A 171 -5.93 8.59 -14.38
N THR A 172 -4.92 7.82 -13.95
CA THR A 172 -3.53 8.00 -14.37
C THR A 172 -3.38 7.80 -15.88
N ARG A 173 -3.97 6.73 -16.44
CA ARG A 173 -3.96 6.45 -17.88
C ARG A 173 -4.61 7.56 -18.71
N GLU A 174 -5.74 8.10 -18.22
CA GLU A 174 -6.39 9.25 -18.86
C GLU A 174 -5.48 10.48 -18.89
N ILE A 175 -4.76 10.77 -17.80
CA ILE A 175 -3.79 11.87 -17.71
C ILE A 175 -2.65 11.65 -18.70
N VAL A 176 -2.05 10.46 -18.71
CA VAL A 176 -0.97 10.10 -19.64
C VAL A 176 -1.42 10.26 -21.10
N HIS A 177 -2.58 9.69 -21.44
CA HIS A 177 -3.12 9.77 -22.79
C HIS A 177 -3.34 11.22 -23.22
N LYS A 178 -3.93 12.06 -22.34
CA LYS A 178 -4.19 13.46 -22.63
C LYS A 178 -2.91 14.26 -22.74
N PHE A 179 -1.93 14.00 -21.87
CA PHE A 179 -0.62 14.63 -21.91
C PHE A 179 0.07 14.34 -23.24
N ASN A 180 0.18 13.06 -23.59
CA ASN A 180 0.85 12.64 -24.83
C ASN A 180 0.14 13.15 -26.09
N ALA A 181 -1.19 13.23 -26.08
CA ALA A 181 -1.97 13.79 -27.20
C ALA A 181 -1.72 15.31 -27.39
N VAL A 182 -1.49 16.07 -26.31
CA VAL A 182 -1.29 17.53 -26.36
C VAL A 182 0.16 17.90 -26.61
N TYR A 183 1.10 17.21 -25.95
CA TYR A 183 2.50 17.61 -25.88
C TYR A 183 3.45 16.65 -26.61
N GLY A 184 2.94 15.54 -27.14
CA GLY A 184 3.75 14.49 -27.77
C GLY A 184 4.07 13.32 -26.82
N GLU A 185 4.43 12.19 -27.41
CA GLU A 185 4.74 10.94 -26.68
C GLU A 185 5.91 11.12 -25.71
N THR A 186 5.59 11.25 -24.43
CA THR A 186 6.56 11.55 -23.35
C THR A 186 6.38 10.63 -22.16
N LEU A 187 5.13 10.43 -21.70
CA LEU A 187 4.80 9.66 -20.52
C LEU A 187 4.46 8.21 -20.86
N VAL A 188 4.82 7.29 -19.96
CA VAL A 188 4.54 5.86 -20.11
C VAL A 188 3.18 5.54 -19.50
N THR A 189 2.35 4.80 -20.24
CA THR A 189 1.05 4.32 -19.74
C THR A 189 1.27 3.14 -18.80
N PRO A 190 0.84 3.22 -17.53
CA PRO A 190 1.00 2.12 -16.58
C PRO A 190 -0.04 1.03 -16.79
N GLU A 191 0.35 -0.21 -16.50
CA GLU A 191 -0.55 -1.35 -16.39
C GLU A 191 -0.82 -1.68 -14.93
N MET A 192 -2.07 -2.01 -14.65
CA MET A 192 -2.50 -2.48 -13.34
C MET A 192 -2.16 -3.96 -13.19
N MET A 193 -1.51 -4.33 -12.08
CA MET A 193 -1.30 -5.73 -11.71
C MET A 193 -2.20 -6.07 -10.53
N LEU A 194 -3.24 -6.86 -10.80
CA LEU A 194 -4.13 -7.38 -9.76
C LEU A 194 -3.53 -8.61 -9.05
N PRO A 195 -3.90 -8.87 -7.80
CA PRO A 195 -3.55 -10.11 -7.12
C PRO A 195 -4.14 -11.33 -7.83
N GLU A 196 -3.37 -12.40 -7.95
CA GLU A 196 -3.80 -13.65 -8.59
C GLU A 196 -4.97 -14.33 -7.85
N ASN A 197 -5.07 -14.11 -6.55
CA ASN A 197 -6.10 -14.71 -5.69
C ASN A 197 -6.79 -13.66 -4.84
N SER A 198 -7.89 -13.12 -5.33
CA SER A 198 -8.64 -12.04 -4.65
C SER A 198 -9.29 -12.47 -3.33
N ALA A 199 -9.56 -13.76 -3.15
CA ALA A 199 -10.20 -14.29 -1.93
C ALA A 199 -9.26 -14.26 -0.71
N CYS A 200 -7.96 -14.48 -0.90
CA CYS A 200 -6.95 -14.45 0.17
C CYS A 200 -6.46 -13.03 0.53
N CYS A 201 -6.80 -12.02 -0.28
CA CYS A 201 -6.24 -10.66 -0.13
C CYS A 201 -6.90 -9.80 0.94
N ARG A 202 -7.96 -10.26 1.59
CA ARG A 202 -8.71 -9.49 2.60
C ARG A 202 -8.90 -10.28 3.88
N LEU A 203 -7.93 -10.18 4.78
CA LEU A 203 -8.12 -10.75 6.11
C LEU A 203 -9.14 -9.93 6.92
N PRO A 204 -10.11 -10.60 7.58
CA PRO A 204 -10.97 -9.95 8.56
C PRO A 204 -10.14 -9.52 9.77
N GLY A 205 -10.62 -8.53 10.51
CA GLY A 205 -10.09 -8.22 11.83
C GLY A 205 -10.30 -9.37 12.81
N THR A 206 -9.56 -9.39 13.91
CA THR A 206 -9.68 -10.43 14.94
C THR A 206 -11.09 -10.51 15.57
N ASP A 207 -11.87 -9.44 15.42
CA ASP A 207 -13.27 -9.33 15.89
C ASP A 207 -14.31 -9.96 14.93
N GLY A 208 -13.91 -10.35 13.74
CA GLY A 208 -14.78 -10.95 12.71
C GLY A 208 -15.84 -10.02 12.11
N LYS A 209 -15.90 -8.75 12.55
CA LYS A 209 -16.98 -7.82 12.17
C LYS A 209 -16.64 -6.98 10.93
N ALA A 210 -15.37 -6.67 10.75
CA ALA A 210 -14.91 -5.79 9.69
C ALA A 210 -13.55 -6.23 9.15
N LYS A 211 -13.13 -5.60 8.06
CA LYS A 211 -11.75 -5.67 7.57
C LYS A 211 -10.78 -5.26 8.67
N MET A 212 -9.61 -5.88 8.70
CA MET A 212 -8.51 -5.48 9.57
C MET A 212 -8.21 -3.99 9.42
N SER A 213 -8.27 -3.25 10.53
CA SER A 213 -8.08 -1.81 10.54
C SER A 213 -7.41 -1.33 11.82
N LYS A 214 -6.42 -0.45 11.67
CA LYS A 214 -5.68 0.16 12.80
C LYS A 214 -6.62 0.92 13.74
N SER A 215 -7.59 1.65 13.20
CA SER A 215 -8.55 2.46 13.97
C SER A 215 -9.51 1.62 14.81
N LEU A 216 -9.78 0.37 14.41
CA LEU A 216 -10.64 -0.56 15.15
C LEU A 216 -9.86 -1.39 16.17
N GLY A 217 -8.52 -1.33 16.16
CA GLY A 217 -7.70 -2.11 17.10
C GLY A 217 -7.77 -3.63 16.90
N ASN A 218 -8.29 -4.09 15.75
CA ASN A 218 -8.53 -5.50 15.43
C ASN A 218 -7.42 -6.12 14.54
N CYS A 219 -6.20 -5.55 14.61
CA CYS A 219 -5.07 -5.96 13.77
C CYS A 219 -4.09 -6.88 14.50
N ILE A 220 -3.49 -7.84 13.78
CA ILE A 220 -2.21 -8.46 14.13
C ILE A 220 -1.12 -7.73 13.33
N TYR A 221 -0.20 -7.05 14.03
CA TYR A 221 0.91 -6.33 13.40
C TYR A 221 2.07 -7.28 13.10
N LEU A 222 2.87 -6.95 12.09
CA LEU A 222 4.08 -7.72 11.75
C LEU A 222 5.11 -7.69 12.90
N SER A 223 5.09 -6.63 13.69
CA SER A 223 5.96 -6.42 14.85
C SER A 223 5.38 -6.89 16.19
N ASP A 224 4.19 -7.51 16.22
CA ASP A 224 3.60 -8.00 17.47
C ASP A 224 4.50 -9.05 18.14
N THR A 225 4.68 -8.94 19.43
CA THR A 225 5.37 -9.96 20.24
C THR A 225 4.56 -11.25 20.30
N SER A 226 5.23 -12.38 20.60
CA SER A 226 4.58 -13.67 20.82
C SER A 226 3.41 -13.60 21.80
N LYS A 227 3.56 -12.83 22.89
CA LYS A 227 2.52 -12.60 23.89
C LYS A 227 1.31 -11.86 23.31
N GLU A 228 1.55 -10.84 22.49
CA GLU A 228 0.48 -10.07 21.81
C GLU A 228 -0.24 -10.92 20.79
N ILE A 229 0.49 -11.67 19.95
CA ILE A 229 -0.09 -12.60 18.97
C ILE A 229 -0.99 -13.61 19.69
N LYS A 230 -0.49 -14.25 20.76
CA LYS A 230 -1.26 -15.21 21.55
C LYS A 230 -2.55 -14.61 22.11
N LYS A 231 -2.46 -13.37 22.65
CA LYS A 231 -3.63 -12.66 23.16
C LYS A 231 -4.64 -12.39 22.06
N LYS A 232 -4.18 -11.90 20.90
CA LYS A 232 -5.03 -11.56 19.76
C LYS A 232 -5.68 -12.80 19.14
N VAL A 233 -4.93 -13.89 18.95
CA VAL A 233 -5.47 -15.16 18.45
C VAL A 233 -6.50 -15.75 19.42
N ASN A 234 -6.22 -15.74 20.72
CA ASN A 234 -7.18 -16.24 21.71
C ASN A 234 -8.49 -15.42 21.75
N SER A 235 -8.43 -14.12 21.43
CA SER A 235 -9.60 -13.24 21.38
C SER A 235 -10.31 -13.23 20.02
N MET A 236 -9.83 -14.01 19.03
CA MET A 236 -10.50 -14.10 17.73
C MET A 236 -11.93 -14.59 17.86
N TYR A 237 -12.80 -13.94 17.07
CA TYR A 237 -14.18 -14.38 16.94
C TYR A 237 -14.24 -15.80 16.34
N THR A 238 -15.08 -16.64 16.94
CA THR A 238 -15.36 -18.00 16.50
C THR A 238 -16.87 -18.16 16.31
N ASP A 239 -17.32 -19.37 16.02
CA ASP A 239 -18.73 -19.67 15.83
C ASP A 239 -19.51 -19.51 17.15
N PRO A 240 -20.52 -18.63 17.24
CA PRO A 240 -21.31 -18.44 18.44
C PRO A 240 -22.23 -19.62 18.78
N GLU A 241 -22.49 -20.52 17.82
CA GLU A 241 -23.29 -21.73 18.04
C GLU A 241 -22.47 -22.94 18.54
N HIS A 242 -21.12 -22.87 18.43
CA HIS A 242 -20.20 -23.90 18.90
C HIS A 242 -19.84 -23.70 20.38
N LEU A 243 -20.78 -23.94 21.30
CA LEU A 243 -20.62 -23.71 22.75
C LEU A 243 -19.92 -24.86 23.48
N GLN A 244 -20.17 -26.09 23.02
CA GLN A 244 -19.54 -27.30 23.53
C GLN A 244 -18.66 -27.93 22.48
N ILE A 245 -17.63 -28.66 22.89
CA ILE A 245 -16.72 -29.34 21.94
C ILE A 245 -17.49 -30.34 21.06
N SER A 246 -18.57 -30.91 21.57
CA SER A 246 -19.42 -31.84 20.86
C SER A 246 -20.34 -31.21 19.83
N ASP A 247 -20.53 -29.89 19.91
CA ASP A 247 -21.46 -29.21 19.00
C ASP A 247 -20.87 -29.15 17.59
N PRO A 248 -21.70 -29.34 16.56
CA PRO A 248 -21.29 -29.01 15.18
C PRO A 248 -20.91 -27.53 15.07
N GLY A 249 -19.83 -27.23 14.34
CA GLY A 249 -19.36 -25.87 14.16
C GLY A 249 -19.38 -25.42 12.69
N HIS A 250 -19.40 -24.10 12.47
CA HIS A 250 -19.33 -23.49 11.16
C HIS A 250 -17.93 -22.94 10.91
N THR A 251 -17.33 -23.29 9.78
CA THR A 251 -16.02 -22.77 9.36
C THR A 251 -16.14 -21.50 8.55
N GLU A 252 -17.26 -21.30 7.87
CA GLU A 252 -17.61 -20.10 7.08
C GLU A 252 -17.87 -18.92 8.01
N GLY A 253 -17.15 -17.80 7.80
CA GLY A 253 -17.22 -16.63 8.68
C GLY A 253 -16.46 -16.75 10.00
N ASN A 254 -15.88 -17.91 10.28
CA ASN A 254 -15.01 -18.12 11.44
C ASN A 254 -13.61 -17.57 11.15
N VAL A 255 -13.20 -16.57 11.91
CA VAL A 255 -11.93 -15.85 11.70
C VAL A 255 -10.73 -16.79 11.80
N VAL A 256 -10.74 -17.75 12.72
CA VAL A 256 -9.64 -18.68 12.91
C VAL A 256 -9.40 -19.51 11.65
N PHE A 257 -10.46 -20.04 11.04
CA PHE A 257 -10.35 -20.81 9.81
C PHE A 257 -9.98 -19.93 8.60
N THR A 258 -10.45 -18.69 8.54
CA THR A 258 -10.02 -17.74 7.48
C THR A 258 -8.50 -17.49 7.55
N TYR A 259 -7.93 -17.37 8.74
CA TYR A 259 -6.48 -17.22 8.91
C TYR A 259 -5.73 -18.52 8.62
N LEU A 260 -6.29 -19.68 8.99
CA LEU A 260 -5.72 -20.97 8.62
C LEU A 260 -5.70 -21.15 7.10
N ASP A 261 -6.76 -20.76 6.37
CA ASP A 261 -6.79 -20.78 4.90
C ASP A 261 -5.70 -19.91 4.26
N ALA A 262 -5.31 -18.82 4.92
CA ALA A 262 -4.32 -17.87 4.40
C ALA A 262 -2.87 -18.27 4.70
N PHE A 263 -2.62 -18.98 5.80
CA PHE A 263 -1.27 -19.20 6.34
C PHE A 263 -0.90 -20.67 6.61
N CYS A 264 -1.87 -21.60 6.63
CA CYS A 264 -1.62 -23.00 6.89
C CYS A 264 -1.24 -23.75 5.62
N ASP A 265 -0.26 -24.62 5.72
CA ASP A 265 0.02 -25.68 4.76
C ASP A 265 0.09 -27.06 5.46
N ASP A 266 0.18 -28.12 4.68
CA ASP A 266 0.11 -29.50 5.23
C ASP A 266 1.30 -29.83 6.15
N SER A 267 2.44 -29.16 6.01
CA SER A 267 3.61 -29.38 6.86
C SER A 267 3.39 -28.95 8.31
N HIS A 268 2.51 -27.96 8.53
CA HIS A 268 2.15 -27.50 9.87
C HIS A 268 1.42 -28.57 10.69
N PHE A 269 0.65 -29.44 10.01
CA PHE A 269 -0.05 -30.53 10.70
C PHE A 269 0.94 -31.53 11.28
N ALA A 270 1.89 -32.00 10.50
CA ALA A 270 2.91 -32.92 10.99
C ALA A 270 3.66 -32.38 12.22
N LYS A 271 3.82 -31.06 12.32
CA LYS A 271 4.57 -30.40 13.38
C LYS A 271 3.74 -30.08 14.64
N TYR A 272 2.50 -29.64 14.46
CA TYR A 272 1.72 -29.03 15.54
C TYR A 272 0.40 -29.72 15.84
N LEU A 273 -0.14 -30.55 14.90
CA LEU A 273 -1.44 -31.20 15.04
C LEU A 273 -1.49 -32.50 14.21
N PRO A 274 -0.64 -33.49 14.56
CA PRO A 274 -0.38 -34.68 13.73
C PRO A 274 -1.58 -35.65 13.58
N GLU A 275 -2.67 -35.43 14.29
CA GLU A 275 -3.92 -36.17 14.14
C GLU A 275 -4.66 -35.85 12.82
N TYR A 276 -4.28 -34.78 12.09
CA TYR A 276 -4.83 -34.42 10.78
C TYR A 276 -3.73 -34.39 9.73
N GLY A 277 -4.07 -34.76 8.50
CA GLY A 277 -3.17 -34.69 7.36
C GLY A 277 -3.20 -33.32 6.63
N ASN A 278 -4.32 -32.60 6.75
CA ASN A 278 -4.52 -31.30 6.09
C ASN A 278 -5.67 -30.51 6.74
N LEU A 279 -5.85 -29.26 6.27
CA LEU A 279 -6.84 -28.33 6.80
C LEU A 279 -8.29 -28.79 6.56
N ASP A 280 -8.56 -29.47 5.46
CA ASP A 280 -9.92 -29.96 5.16
C ASP A 280 -10.36 -31.02 6.18
N GLN A 281 -9.49 -31.94 6.57
CA GLN A 281 -9.79 -32.92 7.60
C GLN A 281 -10.09 -32.27 8.96
N MET A 282 -9.33 -31.22 9.31
CA MET A 282 -9.56 -30.44 10.52
C MET A 282 -10.90 -29.69 10.47
N LYS A 283 -11.23 -29.06 9.34
CA LYS A 283 -12.53 -28.40 9.09
C LYS A 283 -13.69 -29.37 9.18
N ASP A 284 -13.56 -30.55 8.59
CA ASP A 284 -14.59 -31.58 8.63
C ASP A 284 -14.84 -32.09 10.06
N HIS A 285 -13.78 -32.22 10.88
CA HIS A 285 -13.93 -32.57 12.28
C HIS A 285 -14.64 -31.47 13.07
N TYR A 286 -14.28 -30.21 12.85
CA TYR A 286 -14.94 -29.06 13.48
C TYR A 286 -16.44 -29.00 13.15
N ARG A 287 -16.78 -29.20 11.85
CA ARG A 287 -18.17 -29.21 11.38
C ARG A 287 -19.03 -30.34 11.96
N ARG A 288 -18.43 -31.49 12.27
CA ARG A 288 -19.14 -32.63 12.87
C ARG A 288 -19.27 -32.53 14.39
N GLY A 289 -18.56 -31.64 15.02
CA GLY A 289 -18.34 -31.59 16.44
C GLY A 289 -17.23 -32.54 16.89
N GLY A 290 -16.62 -32.25 18.03
CA GLY A 290 -15.49 -32.97 18.61
C GLY A 290 -14.16 -32.22 18.64
N LEU A 291 -14.06 -31.09 17.93
CA LEU A 291 -12.87 -30.26 17.93
C LEU A 291 -13.19 -28.86 18.50
N GLY A 292 -12.64 -28.53 19.65
CA GLY A 292 -12.89 -27.24 20.32
C GLY A 292 -12.07 -26.08 19.76
N ASP A 293 -12.63 -24.87 19.85
CA ASP A 293 -12.01 -23.61 19.43
C ASP A 293 -10.61 -23.37 20.01
N GLY A 294 -10.39 -23.78 21.26
CA GLY A 294 -9.09 -23.67 21.93
C GLY A 294 -7.97 -24.40 21.18
N THR A 295 -8.26 -25.59 20.63
CA THR A 295 -7.31 -26.37 19.83
C THR A 295 -7.04 -25.66 18.50
N CYS A 296 -8.10 -25.18 17.83
CA CYS A 296 -7.97 -24.43 16.58
C CYS A 296 -7.14 -23.16 16.76
N LYS A 297 -7.40 -22.38 17.81
CA LYS A 297 -6.63 -21.18 18.16
C LYS A 297 -5.19 -21.48 18.53
N LYS A 298 -4.93 -22.56 19.26
CA LYS A 298 -3.57 -22.98 19.59
C LYS A 298 -2.79 -23.37 18.34
N PHE A 299 -3.42 -24.09 17.42
CA PHE A 299 -2.82 -24.46 16.14
C PHE A 299 -2.50 -23.22 15.30
N LEU A 300 -3.45 -22.31 15.13
CA LEU A 300 -3.23 -21.03 14.44
C LEU A 300 -2.12 -20.21 15.10
N PHE A 301 -2.08 -20.14 16.43
CA PHE A 301 -1.02 -19.42 17.14
C PHE A 301 0.38 -19.95 16.78
N ASN A 302 0.56 -21.27 16.74
CA ASN A 302 1.84 -21.88 16.38
C ASN A 302 2.27 -21.51 14.95
N ILE A 303 1.32 -21.53 14.01
CA ILE A 303 1.56 -21.12 12.62
C ILE A 303 1.94 -19.63 12.55
N MET A 304 1.21 -18.76 13.28
CA MET A 304 1.51 -17.32 13.32
C MET A 304 2.89 -17.04 13.93
N GLU A 305 3.28 -17.78 14.96
CA GLU A 305 4.62 -17.67 15.53
C GLU A 305 5.70 -18.05 14.53
N GLU A 306 5.56 -19.20 13.88
CA GLU A 306 6.52 -19.65 12.86
C GLU A 306 6.63 -18.66 11.72
N PHE A 307 5.52 -18.10 11.29
CA PHE A 307 5.44 -17.12 10.21
C PHE A 307 6.06 -15.76 10.57
N LEU A 308 5.74 -15.23 11.76
CA LEU A 308 6.16 -13.88 12.17
C LEU A 308 7.52 -13.84 12.85
N GLN A 309 8.03 -14.94 13.41
CA GLN A 309 9.30 -14.96 14.11
C GLN A 309 10.46 -14.49 13.23
N PRO A 310 10.66 -14.96 11.99
CA PRO A 310 11.75 -14.48 11.14
C PRO A 310 11.65 -12.98 10.81
N MET A 311 10.43 -12.44 10.73
CA MET A 311 10.22 -11.01 10.50
C MET A 311 10.62 -10.20 11.75
N ARG A 312 10.24 -10.64 12.93
CA ARG A 312 10.65 -10.00 14.20
C ARG A 312 12.16 -10.01 14.40
N GLU A 313 12.81 -11.12 14.05
CA GLU A 313 14.27 -11.24 14.14
C GLU A 313 14.99 -10.26 13.21
N ARG A 314 14.55 -10.17 11.93
CA ARG A 314 15.07 -9.17 11.00
C ARG A 314 14.80 -7.74 11.48
N ARG A 315 13.59 -7.49 11.97
CA ARG A 315 13.22 -6.18 12.52
C ARG A 315 14.14 -5.79 13.68
N ALA A 316 14.38 -6.69 14.64
CA ALA A 316 15.24 -6.45 15.78
C ALA A 316 16.68 -6.11 15.37
N GLN A 317 17.19 -6.69 14.28
CA GLN A 317 18.51 -6.33 13.74
C GLN A 317 18.55 -4.88 13.23
N TYR A 318 17.54 -4.44 12.49
CA TYR A 318 17.44 -3.06 12.01
C TYR A 318 17.17 -2.06 13.14
N GLU A 319 16.38 -2.42 14.14
CA GLU A 319 16.11 -1.58 15.32
C GLU A 319 17.38 -1.28 16.14
N GLN A 320 18.36 -2.19 16.13
CA GLN A 320 19.68 -1.96 16.74
C GLN A 320 20.55 -0.95 15.97
N ASN A 321 20.19 -0.66 14.70
CA ASN A 321 20.95 0.26 13.84
C ASN A 321 20.03 1.19 13.04
N ILE A 322 19.27 2.02 13.74
CA ILE A 322 18.37 3.00 13.10
C ILE A 322 19.10 3.96 12.14
N PRO A 323 20.35 4.41 12.42
CA PRO A 323 21.10 5.20 11.43
C PRO A 323 21.24 4.52 10.07
N LEU A 324 21.43 3.20 10.02
CA LEU A 324 21.47 2.44 8.74
C LEU A 324 20.13 2.51 8.01
N VAL A 325 19.01 2.43 8.72
CA VAL A 325 17.67 2.53 8.10
C VAL A 325 17.47 3.91 7.46
N TYR A 326 17.90 4.97 8.15
CA TYR A 326 17.88 6.33 7.55
C TYR A 326 18.83 6.47 6.36
N GLU A 327 19.97 5.80 6.37
CA GLU A 327 20.89 5.80 5.23
C GLU A 327 20.27 5.09 4.00
N ILE A 328 19.60 3.95 4.20
CA ILE A 328 18.83 3.25 3.17
C ILE A 328 17.78 4.18 2.56
N LEU A 329 16.98 4.84 3.40
CA LEU A 329 15.94 5.76 2.96
C LEU A 329 16.53 6.97 2.21
N ARG A 330 17.64 7.52 2.69
CA ARG A 330 18.33 8.64 2.03
C ARG A 330 18.88 8.26 0.66
N LYS A 331 19.59 7.12 0.58
CA LYS A 331 20.12 6.58 -0.70
C LYS A 331 18.98 6.36 -1.70
N GLY A 332 17.92 5.68 -1.26
CA GLY A 332 16.74 5.42 -2.11
C GLY A 332 16.02 6.70 -2.54
N SER A 333 15.91 7.69 -1.66
CA SER A 333 15.27 8.98 -2.01
C SER A 333 16.09 9.77 -3.02
N LEU A 334 17.42 9.78 -2.92
CA LEU A 334 18.29 10.42 -3.90
C LEU A 334 18.19 9.75 -5.27
N GLU A 335 18.15 8.42 -5.30
CA GLU A 335 18.00 7.64 -6.53
C GLU A 335 16.62 7.86 -7.16
N ALA A 336 15.55 7.83 -6.36
CA ALA A 336 14.20 8.12 -6.81
C ALA A 336 14.10 9.55 -7.36
N ARG A 337 14.70 10.53 -6.67
CA ARG A 337 14.72 11.91 -7.13
C ARG A 337 15.43 12.08 -8.48
N ALA A 338 16.56 11.41 -8.67
CA ALA A 338 17.29 11.44 -9.94
C ALA A 338 16.43 10.88 -11.10
N ALA A 339 15.68 9.80 -10.86
CA ALA A 339 14.78 9.23 -11.85
C ALA A 339 13.61 10.18 -12.18
N ALA A 340 12.99 10.76 -11.15
CA ALA A 340 11.89 11.71 -11.31
C ALA A 340 12.33 13.00 -12.01
N ALA A 341 13.52 13.53 -11.69
CA ALA A 341 14.09 14.72 -12.31
C ALA A 341 14.27 14.53 -13.83
N LYS A 342 14.73 13.36 -14.26
CA LYS A 342 14.88 13.04 -15.67
C LYS A 342 13.53 13.04 -16.42
N THR A 343 12.49 12.48 -15.80
CA THR A 343 11.14 12.51 -16.39
C THR A 343 10.59 13.93 -16.43
N LEU A 344 10.82 14.72 -15.37
CA LEU A 344 10.38 16.12 -15.32
C LEU A 344 11.08 16.98 -16.39
N GLU A 345 12.35 16.74 -16.65
CA GLU A 345 13.09 17.39 -17.75
C GLU A 345 12.41 17.11 -19.10
N ASP A 346 12.09 15.85 -19.40
CA ASP A 346 11.40 15.48 -20.63
C ASP A 346 9.99 16.10 -20.72
N VAL A 347 9.27 16.19 -19.59
CA VAL A 347 7.96 16.85 -19.49
C VAL A 347 8.08 18.36 -19.77
N ARG A 348 9.03 19.04 -19.15
CA ARG A 348 9.26 20.48 -19.38
C ARG A 348 9.60 20.77 -20.84
N LYS A 349 10.42 19.93 -21.46
CA LYS A 349 10.77 20.02 -22.86
C LYS A 349 9.56 19.83 -23.78
N ALA A 350 8.75 18.79 -23.52
CA ALA A 350 7.52 18.54 -24.27
C ALA A 350 6.51 19.68 -24.13
N MET A 351 6.42 20.30 -22.96
CA MET A 351 5.57 21.49 -22.70
C MET A 351 6.17 22.83 -23.21
N LYS A 352 7.40 22.80 -23.70
CA LYS A 352 8.15 24.01 -24.18
C LYS A 352 8.33 25.06 -23.08
N ILE A 353 8.66 24.62 -21.86
CA ILE A 353 8.95 25.49 -20.70
C ILE A 353 10.37 25.33 -20.19
N ASP A 354 11.25 24.80 -21.01
CA ASP A 354 12.68 24.59 -20.81
C ASP A 354 13.54 25.77 -21.34
N TYR A 355 13.01 26.96 -21.20
CA TYR A 355 13.48 28.23 -21.83
C TYR A 355 14.99 28.44 -21.89
N PHE A 356 15.73 28.06 -20.85
CA PHE A 356 17.17 28.27 -20.75
C PHE A 356 18.00 27.21 -21.48
N ASP A 357 17.38 26.05 -21.73
CA ASP A 357 18.00 24.88 -22.38
C ASP A 357 17.62 24.80 -23.87
N ASP A 358 16.71 25.69 -24.35
CA ASP A 358 16.30 25.82 -25.76
C ASP A 358 17.16 26.85 -26.50
N ALA A 359 18.27 26.39 -27.06
CA ALA A 359 19.19 27.24 -27.83
C ALA A 359 18.55 27.83 -29.11
N GLU A 360 17.57 27.10 -29.69
CA GLU A 360 16.89 27.60 -30.92
C GLU A 360 15.96 28.76 -30.56
N LEU A 361 15.21 28.69 -29.51
CA LEU A 361 14.37 29.75 -28.98
C LEU A 361 15.20 31.01 -28.67
N ILE A 362 16.33 30.82 -27.97
CA ILE A 362 17.23 31.94 -27.65
C ILE A 362 17.78 32.61 -28.92
N ALA A 363 18.21 31.80 -29.90
CA ALA A 363 18.72 32.34 -31.19
C ALA A 363 17.63 33.05 -32.00
N GLU A 364 16.39 32.54 -32.00
CA GLU A 364 15.23 33.18 -32.63
C GLU A 364 14.93 34.53 -32.01
N HIS A 365 14.82 34.58 -30.66
CA HIS A 365 14.59 35.84 -29.96
C HIS A 365 15.72 36.83 -30.15
N THR A 366 16.97 36.35 -30.14
CA THR A 366 18.13 37.22 -30.42
C THR A 366 18.00 37.87 -31.79
N ARG A 367 17.71 37.12 -32.86
CA ARG A 367 17.50 37.66 -34.21
C ARG A 367 16.31 38.61 -34.29
N LYS A 368 15.22 38.32 -33.54
CA LYS A 368 14.01 39.15 -33.57
C LYS A 368 14.21 40.53 -32.93
N TYR A 369 15.03 40.64 -31.90
CA TYR A 369 15.23 41.88 -31.11
C TYR A 369 16.56 42.60 -31.38
N GLN A 370 17.47 42.02 -32.15
CA GLN A 370 18.68 42.70 -32.68
C GLN A 370 18.36 43.54 -33.93
N LYS A 371 17.40 44.46 -33.84
CA LYS A 371 17.09 45.39 -34.92
C LYS A 371 17.82 46.70 -34.75
#